data_b9b8259d32efae70ce667b527d512988
#
_entry.id   b9b8259d32efae70ce667b527d512988
#
_cell.length_a   1.000
_cell.length_b   1.000
_cell.length_c   1.000
_cell.angle_alpha   90.00
_cell.angle_beta   90.00
_cell.angle_gamma   90.00
#
_symmetry.space_group_name_H-M   'P 1'
#
loop_
_entity.id
_entity.type
_entity.pdbx_description
1 polymer ?
#
loop_
_entity_poly.entity_id
_entity_poly.type
_entity_poly.pdbx_seq_one_letter_code
_entity_poly.pdbx_strand_id
1 'polypeptide(L)'
;MSVKRIAVLCVHTSPLAPLGGQKTGGMNVYVRELAKELSRRGIGVDIFTRRIDAGLPDIDTSLEEHARVIHVACGPPQYLDPIEVYPHLSQFTAGVLAFATRQGLRYDVVYSHYWLSGWVAYKLKEVWNVPIVHMFHTLGHMKHRIGAGRALLPDVRIATETQIIGWASKIIAATPAEHAQLLWLYRADRRKIVVIPPGVDLERFQPIQQLEAKQRLGIDRNLLLFVGRIEPLKAVDMIVEAIDLIRREQNELAEGLSFMVIGGNLANPTEPELSRLRQLVKTLGLDHLVEFLGAKDQALLPLYYAAATAVIVPSDYESFGMVALEAMASGTPVIASEVGGLAFLVRDQETGFLVPSRDAAALAEGIATILTEPEKRRLLGQNAVALAQQYAWPKIVDQLVAVFDDVSARCCTNRHRR
;
A
#
# COMPACT_ATOMS: atom_id res chain seq x y z
N MET A 1 7.41 -28.61 -10.74
CA MET A 1 8.70 -28.16 -10.16
C MET A 1 8.41 -26.97 -9.30
N SER A 2 8.85 -26.94 -8.06
CA SER A 2 8.68 -25.78 -7.18
C SER A 2 9.65 -24.67 -7.59
N VAL A 3 9.16 -23.41 -7.58
CA VAL A 3 9.97 -22.21 -7.85
C VAL A 3 11.07 -22.10 -6.79
N LYS A 4 12.30 -21.86 -7.23
CA LYS A 4 13.49 -21.76 -6.37
C LYS A 4 14.02 -20.34 -6.24
N ARG A 5 13.88 -19.51 -7.30
CA ARG A 5 14.38 -18.14 -7.30
C ARG A 5 13.50 -17.23 -8.14
N ILE A 6 13.18 -16.07 -7.58
CA ILE A 6 12.31 -15.04 -8.19
C ILE A 6 13.09 -13.74 -8.38
N ALA A 7 12.98 -13.14 -9.56
CA ALA A 7 13.37 -11.76 -9.78
C ALA A 7 12.17 -10.85 -9.49
N VAL A 8 12.25 -10.06 -8.45
CA VAL A 8 11.24 -9.06 -8.10
C VAL A 8 11.68 -7.70 -8.64
N LEU A 9 10.81 -7.05 -9.39
CA LEU A 9 11.09 -5.74 -9.98
C LEU A 9 10.29 -4.65 -9.27
N CYS A 10 10.99 -3.68 -8.71
CA CYS A 10 10.44 -2.53 -7.99
C CYS A 10 11.22 -1.27 -8.39
N VAL A 11 11.10 -0.87 -9.68
CA VAL A 11 12.01 0.09 -10.33
C VAL A 11 12.06 1.45 -9.63
N HIS A 12 10.92 2.08 -9.35
CA HIS A 12 10.86 3.50 -8.96
C HIS A 12 10.95 3.75 -7.45
N THR A 13 10.88 2.70 -6.62
CA THR A 13 10.97 2.84 -5.16
C THR A 13 11.53 1.57 -4.52
N SER A 14 12.43 1.71 -3.56
CA SER A 14 13.03 0.59 -2.84
C SER A 14 12.10 0.06 -1.74
N PRO A 15 12.00 -1.28 -1.54
CA PRO A 15 11.29 -1.83 -0.38
C PRO A 15 11.92 -1.45 0.97
N LEU A 16 13.19 -1.01 0.96
CA LEU A 16 13.90 -0.53 2.15
C LEU A 16 13.72 0.98 2.40
N ALA A 17 13.05 1.70 1.50
CA ALA A 17 12.85 3.14 1.67
C ALA A 17 12.00 3.42 2.93
N PRO A 18 12.36 4.42 3.74
CA PRO A 18 11.59 4.82 4.92
C PRO A 18 10.15 5.17 4.55
N LEU A 19 9.19 4.71 5.33
CA LEU A 19 7.78 5.07 5.14
C LEU A 19 7.55 6.55 5.48
N GLY A 20 6.62 7.16 4.75
CA GLY A 20 6.34 8.61 4.90
C GLY A 20 7.25 9.51 4.05
N GLY A 21 8.24 8.97 3.35
CA GLY A 21 9.01 9.68 2.33
C GLY A 21 8.22 9.91 1.03
N GLN A 22 8.86 10.58 0.06
CA GLN A 22 8.25 10.82 -1.25
C GLN A 22 7.89 9.50 -1.94
N LYS A 23 6.59 9.31 -2.22
CA LYS A 23 6.01 8.14 -2.92
C LYS A 23 6.34 6.76 -2.33
N THR A 24 6.69 6.68 -1.04
CA THR A 24 6.74 5.43 -0.28
C THR A 24 5.39 5.12 0.34
N GLY A 25 5.01 3.85 0.40
CA GLY A 25 3.69 3.46 0.92
C GLY A 25 3.43 1.95 0.86
N GLY A 26 2.19 1.57 0.69
CA GLY A 26 1.75 0.17 0.73
C GLY A 26 2.52 -0.79 -0.18
N MET A 27 2.95 -0.34 -1.39
CA MET A 27 3.74 -1.17 -2.29
C MET A 27 5.12 -1.54 -1.69
N ASN A 28 5.78 -0.61 -1.01
CA ASN A 28 7.08 -0.88 -0.37
C ASN A 28 6.93 -1.92 0.74
N VAL A 29 5.89 -1.77 1.56
CA VAL A 29 5.52 -2.75 2.62
C VAL A 29 5.22 -4.11 1.98
N TYR A 30 4.38 -4.13 0.95
CA TYR A 30 4.02 -5.36 0.23
C TYR A 30 5.25 -6.12 -0.27
N VAL A 31 6.14 -5.45 -1.02
CA VAL A 31 7.34 -6.10 -1.59
C VAL A 31 8.28 -6.58 -0.50
N ARG A 32 8.45 -5.81 0.57
CA ARG A 32 9.30 -6.17 1.70
C ARG A 32 8.79 -7.41 2.43
N GLU A 33 7.53 -7.42 2.84
CA GLU A 33 6.96 -8.52 3.62
C GLU A 33 6.81 -9.79 2.77
N LEU A 34 6.43 -9.64 1.49
CA LEU A 34 6.46 -10.74 0.53
C LEU A 34 7.85 -11.38 0.44
N ALA A 35 8.91 -10.59 0.30
CA ALA A 35 10.27 -11.10 0.14
C ALA A 35 10.74 -11.83 1.38
N LYS A 36 10.41 -11.34 2.58
CA LYS A 36 10.69 -12.02 3.85
C LYS A 36 10.01 -13.39 3.90
N GLU A 37 8.72 -13.43 3.58
CA GLU A 37 7.96 -14.68 3.62
C GLU A 37 8.42 -15.70 2.58
N LEU A 38 8.81 -15.27 1.38
CA LEU A 38 9.42 -16.15 0.38
C LEU A 38 10.79 -16.68 0.85
N SER A 39 11.61 -15.81 1.44
CA SER A 39 12.92 -16.17 2.01
C SER A 39 12.78 -17.24 3.10
N ARG A 40 11.82 -17.10 4.01
CA ARG A 40 11.51 -18.07 5.07
C ARG A 40 11.11 -19.45 4.53
N ARG A 41 10.63 -19.52 3.29
CA ARG A 41 10.33 -20.76 2.55
C ARG A 41 11.53 -21.31 1.77
N GLY A 42 12.71 -20.70 1.92
CA GLY A 42 13.91 -21.07 1.17
C GLY A 42 13.90 -20.67 -0.30
N ILE A 43 12.98 -19.79 -0.71
CA ILE A 43 12.93 -19.27 -2.08
C ILE A 43 13.86 -18.04 -2.16
N GLY A 44 14.84 -18.08 -3.06
CA GLY A 44 15.73 -16.96 -3.31
C GLY A 44 14.99 -15.77 -3.95
N VAL A 45 15.17 -14.58 -3.41
CA VAL A 45 14.50 -13.36 -3.89
C VAL A 45 15.53 -12.28 -4.17
N ASP A 46 15.66 -11.87 -5.42
CA ASP A 46 16.46 -10.72 -5.84
C ASP A 46 15.53 -9.57 -6.21
N ILE A 47 15.51 -8.52 -5.40
CA ILE A 47 14.68 -7.33 -5.62
C ILE A 47 15.50 -6.28 -6.32
N PHE A 48 15.18 -5.98 -7.58
CA PHE A 48 15.86 -4.96 -8.36
C PHE A 48 15.13 -3.63 -8.25
N THR A 49 15.84 -2.60 -7.81
CA THR A 49 15.34 -1.23 -7.68
C THR A 49 16.37 -0.25 -8.24
N ARG A 50 15.92 0.93 -8.64
CA ARG A 50 16.81 1.98 -9.12
C ARG A 50 17.62 2.57 -7.97
N ARG A 51 18.92 2.80 -8.18
CA ARG A 51 19.76 3.54 -7.25
C ARG A 51 19.33 5.02 -7.26
N ILE A 52 18.87 5.51 -6.13
CA ILE A 52 18.39 6.90 -5.95
C ILE A 52 19.36 7.76 -5.14
N ASP A 53 20.43 7.17 -4.64
CA ASP A 53 21.48 7.83 -3.88
C ASP A 53 22.81 7.11 -4.17
N ALA A 54 23.85 7.87 -4.44
CA ALA A 54 25.19 7.35 -4.75
C ALA A 54 25.81 6.57 -3.57
N GLY A 55 25.43 6.89 -2.33
CA GLY A 55 25.92 6.22 -1.12
C GLY A 55 25.28 4.85 -0.85
N LEU A 56 24.21 4.46 -1.58
CA LEU A 56 23.60 3.16 -1.41
C LEU A 56 24.52 2.02 -1.91
N PRO A 57 24.60 0.89 -1.18
CA PRO A 57 25.37 -0.27 -1.61
C PRO A 57 24.80 -0.87 -2.89
N ASP A 58 25.64 -1.55 -3.69
CA ASP A 58 25.16 -2.27 -4.88
C ASP A 58 24.16 -3.37 -4.51
N ILE A 59 24.42 -4.07 -3.40
CA ILE A 59 23.61 -5.14 -2.86
C ILE A 59 23.40 -4.90 -1.38
N ASP A 60 22.15 -4.90 -0.95
CA ASP A 60 21.74 -4.84 0.44
C ASP A 60 21.15 -6.19 0.85
N THR A 61 21.69 -6.82 1.88
CA THR A 61 21.29 -8.13 2.39
C THR A 61 20.59 -8.05 3.76
N SER A 62 20.22 -6.85 4.19
CA SER A 62 19.62 -6.62 5.52
C SER A 62 18.20 -7.13 5.67
N LEU A 63 17.56 -7.53 4.55
CA LEU A 63 16.15 -7.86 4.55
C LEU A 63 15.85 -9.24 5.16
N GLU A 64 16.49 -10.30 4.65
CA GLU A 64 16.39 -11.70 5.10
C GLU A 64 17.50 -12.54 4.43
N GLU A 65 17.74 -13.76 4.93
CA GLU A 65 18.84 -14.63 4.50
C GLU A 65 18.84 -14.93 2.98
N HIS A 66 17.67 -15.21 2.41
CA HIS A 66 17.53 -15.54 1.00
C HIS A 66 16.94 -14.41 0.16
N ALA A 67 16.78 -13.21 0.73
CA ALA A 67 16.24 -12.03 0.06
C ALA A 67 17.23 -10.87 0.12
N ARG A 68 17.53 -10.25 -1.04
CA ARG A 68 18.42 -9.10 -1.14
C ARG A 68 17.89 -8.05 -2.10
N VAL A 69 18.28 -6.81 -1.86
CA VAL A 69 17.95 -5.67 -2.70
C VAL A 69 19.15 -5.27 -3.54
N ILE A 70 18.97 -5.19 -4.84
CA ILE A 70 19.98 -4.81 -5.82
C ILE A 70 19.69 -3.40 -6.32
N HIS A 71 20.59 -2.46 -6.03
CA HIS A 71 20.48 -1.07 -6.48
C HIS A 71 21.10 -0.91 -7.85
N VAL A 72 20.28 -0.86 -8.89
CA VAL A 72 20.70 -0.75 -10.28
C VAL A 72 20.94 0.71 -10.65
N ALA A 73 22.16 1.05 -11.09
CA ALA A 73 22.47 2.39 -11.59
C ALA A 73 21.74 2.64 -12.93
N CYS A 74 20.89 3.66 -12.94
CA CYS A 74 20.03 3.97 -14.08
C CYS A 74 19.53 5.43 -13.96
N GLY A 75 19.94 6.28 -14.88
CA GLY A 75 19.76 7.72 -14.78
C GLY A 75 20.53 8.34 -13.60
N PRO A 76 20.22 9.59 -13.22
CA PRO A 76 20.90 10.27 -12.12
C PRO A 76 20.55 9.61 -10.76
N PRO A 77 21.53 9.53 -9.81
CA PRO A 77 21.32 8.94 -8.50
C PRO A 77 20.58 9.91 -7.56
N GLN A 78 19.35 10.23 -7.90
CA GLN A 78 18.43 11.09 -7.14
C GLN A 78 17.00 10.60 -7.30
N TYR A 79 16.10 11.13 -6.48
CA TYR A 79 14.67 10.89 -6.69
C TYR A 79 14.23 11.43 -8.06
N LEU A 80 13.45 10.66 -8.78
CA LEU A 80 12.78 11.01 -10.04
C LEU A 80 11.32 10.59 -9.98
N ASP A 81 10.44 11.39 -10.54
CA ASP A 81 9.06 10.98 -10.76
C ASP A 81 8.98 9.79 -11.75
N PRO A 82 7.97 8.92 -11.63
CA PRO A 82 7.85 7.74 -12.50
C PRO A 82 7.95 8.05 -13.99
N ILE A 83 7.45 9.21 -14.44
CA ILE A 83 7.54 9.61 -15.85
C ILE A 83 8.98 9.96 -16.25
N GLU A 84 9.76 10.52 -15.33
CA GLU A 84 11.16 10.84 -15.56
C GLU A 84 12.05 9.59 -15.50
N VAL A 85 11.62 8.54 -14.79
CA VAL A 85 12.30 7.23 -14.77
C VAL A 85 12.11 6.49 -16.10
N TYR A 86 10.97 6.68 -16.79
CA TYR A 86 10.62 5.91 -18.00
C TYR A 86 11.70 5.90 -19.09
N PRO A 87 12.34 7.01 -19.46
CA PRO A 87 13.41 7.02 -20.46
C PRO A 87 14.64 6.18 -20.09
N HIS A 88 14.84 5.90 -18.80
CA HIS A 88 15.99 5.16 -18.28
C HIS A 88 15.76 3.65 -18.16
N LEU A 89 14.57 3.12 -18.49
CA LEU A 89 14.23 1.70 -18.29
C LEU A 89 15.11 0.74 -19.09
N SER A 90 15.58 1.13 -20.28
CA SER A 90 16.51 0.31 -21.07
C SER A 90 17.84 0.14 -20.36
N GLN A 91 18.39 1.21 -19.72
CA GLN A 91 19.58 1.16 -18.91
C GLN A 91 19.39 0.29 -17.67
N PHE A 92 18.24 0.42 -17.00
CA PHE A 92 17.88 -0.43 -15.88
C PHE A 92 17.86 -1.91 -16.28
N THR A 93 17.20 -2.25 -17.39
CA THR A 93 17.14 -3.62 -17.92
C THR A 93 18.53 -4.19 -18.18
N ALA A 94 19.42 -3.41 -18.83
CA ALA A 94 20.80 -3.83 -19.09
C ALA A 94 21.56 -4.10 -17.78
N GLY A 95 21.38 -3.27 -16.76
CA GLY A 95 21.96 -3.46 -15.42
C GLY A 95 21.49 -4.74 -14.74
N VAL A 96 20.19 -5.06 -14.82
CA VAL A 96 19.62 -6.32 -14.29
C VAL A 96 20.22 -7.53 -15.01
N LEU A 97 20.29 -7.49 -16.34
CA LEU A 97 20.88 -8.58 -17.14
C LEU A 97 22.36 -8.79 -16.82
N ALA A 98 23.13 -7.71 -16.76
CA ALA A 98 24.56 -7.75 -16.41
C ALA A 98 24.79 -8.32 -15.00
N PHE A 99 23.95 -7.94 -14.03
CA PHE A 99 24.00 -8.48 -12.68
C PHE A 99 23.73 -10.00 -12.68
N ALA A 100 22.66 -10.44 -13.29
CA ALA A 100 22.29 -11.87 -13.37
C ALA A 100 23.40 -12.70 -14.04
N THR A 101 23.95 -12.22 -15.16
CA THR A 101 25.04 -12.88 -15.87
C THR A 101 26.30 -12.98 -15.01
N ARG A 102 26.72 -11.88 -14.39
CA ARG A 102 27.91 -11.83 -13.54
C ARG A 102 27.83 -12.77 -12.33
N GLN A 103 26.63 -12.95 -11.79
CA GLN A 103 26.36 -13.80 -10.64
C GLN A 103 25.98 -15.25 -11.04
N GLY A 104 25.91 -15.57 -12.33
CA GLY A 104 25.50 -16.90 -12.83
C GLY A 104 24.07 -17.30 -12.43
N LEU A 105 23.17 -16.32 -12.26
CA LEU A 105 21.83 -16.53 -11.74
C LEU A 105 20.83 -16.90 -12.84
N ARG A 106 19.90 -17.77 -12.49
CA ARG A 106 18.71 -18.09 -13.27
C ARG A 106 17.46 -17.90 -12.41
N TYR A 107 16.44 -17.28 -12.97
CA TYR A 107 15.17 -17.07 -12.32
C TYR A 107 14.09 -17.96 -12.92
N ASP A 108 13.15 -18.38 -12.08
CA ASP A 108 12.01 -19.20 -12.50
C ASP A 108 10.82 -18.33 -12.91
N VAL A 109 10.69 -17.15 -12.28
CA VAL A 109 9.60 -16.18 -12.48
C VAL A 109 10.16 -14.77 -12.34
N VAL A 110 9.63 -13.84 -13.13
CA VAL A 110 9.75 -12.40 -12.88
C VAL A 110 8.43 -11.92 -12.26
N TYR A 111 8.49 -11.36 -11.03
CA TYR A 111 7.37 -10.72 -10.38
C TYR A 111 7.56 -9.20 -10.39
N SER A 112 6.73 -8.49 -11.14
CA SER A 112 6.91 -7.05 -11.40
C SER A 112 5.81 -6.23 -10.75
N HIS A 113 6.20 -5.10 -10.14
CA HIS A 113 5.32 -4.20 -9.41
C HIS A 113 5.29 -2.82 -10.05
N TYR A 114 4.10 -2.34 -10.38
CA TYR A 114 3.86 -1.07 -11.04
C TYR A 114 4.26 -1.05 -12.53
N TRP A 115 3.72 -0.12 -13.31
CA TRP A 115 3.83 -0.11 -14.76
C TRP A 115 5.28 -0.03 -15.31
N LEU A 116 6.17 0.72 -14.65
CA LEU A 116 7.58 0.78 -15.04
C LEU A 116 8.27 -0.59 -14.98
N SER A 117 8.03 -1.31 -13.89
CA SER A 117 8.58 -2.65 -13.68
C SER A 117 7.99 -3.68 -14.64
N GLY A 118 6.72 -3.52 -15.04
CA GLY A 118 6.08 -4.38 -16.03
C GLY A 118 6.72 -4.25 -17.42
N TRP A 119 7.12 -3.03 -17.80
CA TRP A 119 7.88 -2.82 -19.04
C TRP A 119 9.24 -3.52 -19.02
N VAL A 120 9.99 -3.38 -17.92
CA VAL A 120 11.27 -4.07 -17.73
C VAL A 120 11.09 -5.59 -17.74
N ALA A 121 10.07 -6.10 -17.06
CA ALA A 121 9.77 -7.53 -17.03
C ALA A 121 9.58 -8.13 -18.41
N TYR A 122 8.92 -7.39 -19.32
CA TYR A 122 8.79 -7.81 -20.72
C TYR A 122 10.15 -7.96 -21.40
N LYS A 123 11.05 -6.98 -21.25
CA LYS A 123 12.39 -7.03 -21.83
C LYS A 123 13.24 -8.18 -21.25
N LEU A 124 13.14 -8.45 -19.96
CA LEU A 124 13.81 -9.60 -19.35
C LEU A 124 13.24 -10.93 -19.82
N LYS A 125 11.91 -11.04 -20.06
CA LYS A 125 11.28 -12.22 -20.61
C LYS A 125 11.82 -12.58 -21.98
N GLU A 126 12.09 -11.57 -22.85
CA GLU A 126 12.66 -11.79 -24.19
C GLU A 126 14.05 -12.47 -24.10
N VAL A 127 14.84 -12.22 -23.04
CA VAL A 127 16.19 -12.78 -22.86
C VAL A 127 16.18 -14.07 -22.03
N TRP A 128 15.46 -14.07 -20.91
CA TRP A 128 15.49 -15.19 -19.96
C TRP A 128 14.47 -16.28 -20.29
N ASN A 129 13.48 -15.97 -21.13
CA ASN A 129 12.37 -16.88 -21.48
C ASN A 129 11.66 -17.44 -20.24
N VAL A 130 11.34 -16.56 -19.28
CA VAL A 130 10.63 -16.87 -18.02
C VAL A 130 9.25 -16.22 -17.98
N PRO A 131 8.27 -16.78 -17.25
CA PRO A 131 6.95 -16.18 -17.12
C PRO A 131 7.00 -14.89 -16.29
N ILE A 132 6.05 -13.98 -16.61
CA ILE A 132 5.83 -12.74 -15.86
C ILE A 132 4.56 -12.88 -15.03
N VAL A 133 4.65 -12.65 -13.74
CA VAL A 133 3.53 -12.29 -12.88
C VAL A 133 3.60 -10.79 -12.60
N HIS A 134 2.48 -10.08 -12.66
CA HIS A 134 2.46 -8.63 -12.52
C HIS A 134 1.40 -8.16 -11.53
N MET A 135 1.71 -7.11 -10.76
CA MET A 135 0.77 -6.40 -9.89
C MET A 135 0.89 -4.89 -10.09
N PHE A 136 -0.23 -4.24 -10.40
CA PHE A 136 -0.22 -2.81 -10.74
C PHE A 136 -0.12 -1.89 -9.51
N HIS A 137 -0.65 -2.27 -8.37
CA HIS A 137 -0.86 -1.47 -7.14
C HIS A 137 -1.76 -0.25 -7.33
N THR A 138 -1.72 0.42 -8.46
CA THR A 138 -2.64 1.49 -8.86
C THR A 138 -2.77 1.48 -10.38
N LEU A 139 -3.98 1.76 -10.87
CA LEU A 139 -4.28 1.81 -12.30
C LEU A 139 -4.33 3.25 -12.82
N GLY A 140 -3.76 3.50 -13.99
CA GLY A 140 -3.72 4.81 -14.65
C GLY A 140 -5.11 5.35 -14.93
N HIS A 141 -6.02 4.55 -15.47
CA HIS A 141 -7.40 4.95 -15.71
C HIS A 141 -8.13 5.39 -14.43
N MET A 142 -7.86 4.76 -13.29
CA MET A 142 -8.47 5.18 -12.02
C MET A 142 -7.94 6.52 -11.56
N LYS A 143 -6.62 6.76 -11.69
CA LYS A 143 -6.04 8.07 -11.37
C LYS A 143 -6.59 9.19 -12.26
N HIS A 144 -6.85 8.94 -13.54
CA HIS A 144 -7.50 9.89 -14.44
C HIS A 144 -8.92 10.25 -13.97
N ARG A 145 -9.72 9.25 -13.59
CA ARG A 145 -11.12 9.46 -13.17
C ARG A 145 -11.24 10.31 -11.91
N ILE A 146 -10.30 10.15 -10.97
CA ILE A 146 -10.36 10.81 -9.67
C ILE A 146 -9.65 12.16 -9.71
N GLY A 147 -8.69 12.34 -10.60
CA GLY A 147 -7.95 13.59 -10.80
C GLY A 147 -8.67 14.63 -11.64
N ALA A 148 -10.01 14.62 -11.69
CA ALA A 148 -10.80 15.56 -12.48
C ALA A 148 -10.33 17.02 -12.28
N GLY A 149 -9.66 17.59 -13.29
CA GLY A 149 -9.16 18.98 -13.29
C GLY A 149 -7.64 19.15 -13.10
N ARG A 150 -6.86 18.06 -12.87
CA ARG A 150 -5.39 18.10 -12.86
C ARG A 150 -4.82 17.56 -14.16
N ALA A 151 -3.61 18.02 -14.52
CA ALA A 151 -2.92 17.63 -15.75
C ALA A 151 -3.09 16.14 -16.05
N LEU A 152 -3.58 15.84 -17.25
CA LEU A 152 -3.76 14.48 -17.75
C LEU A 152 -2.47 13.68 -17.52
N LEU A 153 -2.59 12.50 -16.90
CA LEU A 153 -1.44 11.60 -16.83
C LEU A 153 -0.98 11.31 -18.26
N PRO A 154 0.34 11.22 -18.51
CA PRO A 154 0.82 10.93 -19.84
C PRO A 154 0.17 9.65 -20.37
N ASP A 155 -0.33 9.67 -21.60
CA ASP A 155 -0.92 8.50 -22.28
C ASP A 155 0.03 7.29 -22.29
N VAL A 156 1.34 7.53 -22.18
CA VAL A 156 2.37 6.50 -22.10
C VAL A 156 2.13 5.51 -20.97
N ARG A 157 1.63 5.95 -19.81
CA ARG A 157 1.35 5.04 -18.68
C ARG A 157 0.22 4.07 -19.03
N ILE A 158 -0.92 4.56 -19.47
CA ILE A 158 -2.09 3.72 -19.80
C ILE A 158 -1.76 2.80 -20.99
N ALA A 159 -1.06 3.31 -22.00
CA ALA A 159 -0.59 2.50 -23.12
C ALA A 159 0.33 1.37 -22.66
N THR A 160 1.28 1.66 -21.78
CA THR A 160 2.20 0.66 -21.23
C THR A 160 1.46 -0.36 -20.34
N GLU A 161 0.54 0.08 -19.48
CA GLU A 161 -0.29 -0.82 -18.66
C GLU A 161 -1.09 -1.79 -19.54
N THR A 162 -1.67 -1.30 -20.63
CA THR A 162 -2.40 -2.11 -21.63
C THR A 162 -1.48 -3.18 -22.26
N GLN A 163 -0.26 -2.81 -22.61
CA GLN A 163 0.73 -3.75 -23.17
C GLN A 163 1.15 -4.80 -22.12
N ILE A 164 1.40 -4.40 -20.86
CA ILE A 164 1.78 -5.30 -19.77
C ILE A 164 0.72 -6.40 -19.58
N ILE A 165 -0.56 -6.06 -19.67
CA ILE A 165 -1.66 -7.02 -19.57
C ILE A 165 -1.55 -8.09 -20.67
N GLY A 166 -1.14 -7.70 -21.86
CA GLY A 166 -0.86 -8.64 -22.95
C GLY A 166 0.34 -9.55 -22.68
N TRP A 167 1.42 -8.99 -22.13
CA TRP A 167 2.70 -9.67 -21.92
C TRP A 167 2.73 -10.58 -20.68
N ALA A 168 2.01 -10.23 -19.63
CA ALA A 168 1.96 -10.99 -18.38
C ALA A 168 1.33 -12.38 -18.57
N SER A 169 1.91 -13.37 -17.91
CA SER A 169 1.34 -14.73 -17.80
C SER A 169 0.18 -14.73 -16.81
N LYS A 170 0.31 -14.01 -15.69
CA LYS A 170 -0.73 -13.74 -14.70
C LYS A 170 -0.63 -12.32 -14.17
N ILE A 171 -1.78 -11.78 -13.77
CA ILE A 171 -1.93 -10.47 -13.13
C ILE A 171 -2.55 -10.70 -11.77
N ILE A 172 -1.91 -10.19 -10.72
CA ILE A 172 -2.45 -10.21 -9.38
C ILE A 172 -3.26 -8.93 -9.17
N ALA A 173 -4.55 -9.07 -8.94
CA ALA A 173 -5.43 -7.99 -8.51
C ALA A 173 -5.58 -8.04 -6.99
N ALA A 174 -5.43 -6.91 -6.31
CA ALA A 174 -5.53 -6.85 -4.85
C ALA A 174 -6.97 -7.08 -4.35
N THR A 175 -7.97 -6.78 -5.18
CA THR A 175 -9.38 -6.83 -4.81
C THR A 175 -10.28 -7.22 -5.98
N PRO A 176 -11.52 -7.67 -5.70
CA PRO A 176 -12.55 -7.85 -6.74
C PRO A 176 -12.83 -6.55 -7.52
N ALA A 177 -12.72 -5.38 -6.88
CA ALA A 177 -12.87 -4.09 -7.55
C ALA A 177 -11.77 -3.89 -8.61
N GLU A 178 -10.50 -4.12 -8.27
CA GLU A 178 -9.39 -4.02 -9.22
C GLU A 178 -9.53 -5.05 -10.36
N HIS A 179 -9.96 -6.28 -10.04
CA HIS A 179 -10.29 -7.29 -11.06
C HIS A 179 -11.33 -6.77 -12.05
N ALA A 180 -12.43 -6.19 -11.58
CA ALA A 180 -13.44 -5.59 -12.42
C ALA A 180 -12.89 -4.42 -13.26
N GLN A 181 -12.07 -3.55 -12.67
CA GLN A 181 -11.42 -2.44 -13.37
C GLN A 181 -10.50 -2.93 -14.49
N LEU A 182 -9.71 -3.99 -14.28
CA LEU A 182 -8.88 -4.61 -15.30
C LEU A 182 -9.71 -5.16 -16.48
N LEU A 183 -10.84 -5.80 -16.19
CA LEU A 183 -11.74 -6.30 -17.22
C LEU A 183 -12.38 -5.17 -18.04
N TRP A 184 -12.92 -4.16 -17.37
CA TRP A 184 -13.73 -3.12 -18.03
C TRP A 184 -12.91 -2.01 -18.67
N LEU A 185 -11.83 -1.56 -18.00
CA LEU A 185 -11.04 -0.42 -18.46
C LEU A 185 -9.94 -0.83 -19.43
N TYR A 186 -9.37 -2.03 -19.23
CA TYR A 186 -8.24 -2.51 -20.03
C TYR A 186 -8.58 -3.72 -20.92
N ARG A 187 -9.81 -4.24 -20.83
CA ARG A 187 -10.25 -5.44 -21.57
C ARG A 187 -9.32 -6.63 -21.34
N ALA A 188 -8.83 -6.80 -20.14
CA ALA A 188 -7.93 -7.88 -19.76
C ALA A 188 -8.61 -9.25 -19.91
N ASP A 189 -7.85 -10.27 -20.30
CA ASP A 189 -8.34 -11.66 -20.31
C ASP A 189 -8.56 -12.13 -18.86
N ARG A 190 -9.81 -12.45 -18.51
CA ARG A 190 -10.18 -12.93 -17.18
C ARG A 190 -9.33 -14.11 -16.70
N ARG A 191 -8.89 -14.99 -17.60
CA ARG A 191 -8.07 -16.16 -17.28
C ARG A 191 -6.67 -15.80 -16.77
N LYS A 192 -6.20 -14.59 -17.06
CA LYS A 192 -4.91 -14.08 -16.59
C LYS A 192 -4.97 -13.46 -15.20
N ILE A 193 -6.15 -13.03 -14.74
CA ILE A 193 -6.30 -12.30 -13.48
C ILE A 193 -6.59 -13.27 -12.34
N VAL A 194 -5.84 -13.12 -11.25
CA VAL A 194 -6.05 -13.81 -9.97
C VAL A 194 -6.20 -12.77 -8.88
N VAL A 195 -7.24 -12.90 -8.06
CA VAL A 195 -7.44 -11.98 -6.93
C VAL A 195 -6.71 -12.53 -5.72
N ILE A 196 -5.64 -11.84 -5.31
CA ILE A 196 -4.86 -12.16 -4.10
C ILE A 196 -4.59 -10.84 -3.39
N PRO A 197 -5.18 -10.62 -2.20
CA PRO A 197 -4.99 -9.38 -1.45
C PRO A 197 -3.59 -9.28 -0.85
N PRO A 198 -3.12 -8.08 -0.47
CA PRO A 198 -1.99 -7.90 0.42
C PRO A 198 -2.21 -8.56 1.78
N GLY A 199 -1.11 -8.89 2.46
CA GLY A 199 -1.14 -9.43 3.82
C GLY A 199 -0.91 -8.37 4.88
N VAL A 200 -1.04 -8.79 6.15
CA VAL A 200 -0.66 -8.04 7.33
C VAL A 200 0.27 -8.89 8.21
N ASP A 201 1.23 -8.23 8.86
CA ASP A 201 2.12 -8.83 9.84
C ASP A 201 1.38 -8.92 11.20
N LEU A 202 0.83 -10.09 11.49
CA LEU A 202 0.06 -10.34 12.72
C LEU A 202 0.93 -10.49 13.98
N GLU A 203 2.25 -10.64 13.85
CA GLU A 203 3.17 -10.60 14.99
C GLU A 203 3.41 -9.15 15.42
N ARG A 204 3.46 -8.25 14.46
CA ARG A 204 3.63 -6.81 14.69
C ARG A 204 2.32 -6.12 15.04
N PHE A 205 1.27 -6.33 14.26
CA PHE A 205 -0.04 -5.73 14.42
C PHE A 205 -0.96 -6.72 15.14
N GLN A 206 -1.02 -6.60 16.44
CA GLN A 206 -1.85 -7.43 17.31
C GLN A 206 -2.52 -6.55 18.38
N PRO A 207 -3.63 -6.98 18.97
CA PRO A 207 -4.29 -6.23 20.01
C PRO A 207 -3.38 -5.97 21.21
N ILE A 208 -3.27 -4.71 21.60
CA ILE A 208 -2.64 -4.25 22.85
C ILE A 208 -3.74 -3.60 23.69
N GLN A 209 -3.65 -3.67 25.01
CA GLN A 209 -4.61 -3.00 25.89
C GLN A 209 -4.60 -1.49 25.60
N GLN A 210 -5.76 -0.93 25.23
CA GLN A 210 -5.88 0.48 24.81
C GLN A 210 -5.36 1.45 25.87
N LEU A 211 -5.67 1.18 27.14
CA LEU A 211 -5.21 2.02 28.26
C LEU A 211 -3.69 2.03 28.36
N GLU A 212 -3.04 0.88 28.23
CA GLU A 212 -1.58 0.76 28.23
C GLU A 212 -0.98 1.55 27.06
N ALA A 213 -1.52 1.37 25.87
CA ALA A 213 -1.05 2.07 24.67
C ALA A 213 -1.17 3.60 24.82
N LYS A 214 -2.30 4.08 25.35
CA LYS A 214 -2.53 5.50 25.64
C LYS A 214 -1.53 6.04 26.67
N GLN A 215 -1.30 5.31 27.77
CA GLN A 215 -0.33 5.72 28.81
C GLN A 215 1.09 5.84 28.24
N ARG A 216 1.51 4.88 27.40
CA ARG A 216 2.84 4.91 26.75
C ARG A 216 3.02 6.07 25.79
N LEU A 217 1.93 6.57 25.18
CA LEU A 217 1.93 7.70 24.24
C LEU A 217 1.59 9.04 24.93
N GLY A 218 1.20 9.03 26.22
CA GLY A 218 0.76 10.24 26.93
C GLY A 218 -0.59 10.78 26.46
N ILE A 219 -1.49 9.90 25.99
CA ILE A 219 -2.80 10.26 25.43
C ILE A 219 -3.87 9.98 26.51
N ASP A 220 -4.64 10.99 26.88
CA ASP A 220 -5.74 10.91 27.84
C ASP A 220 -7.15 10.95 27.19
N ARG A 221 -7.25 11.54 26.00
CA ARG A 221 -8.50 11.72 25.25
C ARG A 221 -8.86 10.52 24.37
N ASN A 222 -10.05 10.52 23.79
CA ASN A 222 -10.42 9.60 22.72
C ASN A 222 -9.66 9.94 21.45
N LEU A 223 -8.81 9.02 21.00
CA LEU A 223 -7.95 9.24 19.85
C LEU A 223 -8.65 8.83 18.55
N LEU A 224 -8.86 9.78 17.65
CA LEU A 224 -9.07 9.51 16.23
C LEU A 224 -7.71 9.53 15.54
N LEU A 225 -7.44 8.53 14.72
CA LEU A 225 -6.13 8.38 14.09
C LEU A 225 -6.26 8.30 12.57
N PHE A 226 -5.46 9.10 11.86
CA PHE A 226 -5.18 8.94 10.44
C PHE A 226 -3.72 8.54 10.26
N VAL A 227 -3.46 7.55 9.44
CA VAL A 227 -2.11 7.12 9.03
C VAL A 227 -2.04 7.09 7.51
N GLY A 228 -1.09 7.81 6.92
CA GLY A 228 -0.92 7.80 5.47
C GLY A 228 -0.19 9.02 4.92
N ARG A 229 0.01 9.03 3.60
CA ARG A 229 0.54 10.22 2.92
C ARG A 229 -0.47 11.35 2.98
N ILE A 230 -0.01 12.57 3.20
CA ILE A 230 -0.86 13.75 3.16
C ILE A 230 -1.00 14.19 1.70
N GLU A 231 -2.00 13.62 1.02
CA GLU A 231 -2.31 13.89 -0.38
C GLU A 231 -3.82 14.15 -0.52
N PRO A 232 -4.27 14.98 -1.47
CA PRO A 232 -5.70 15.29 -1.66
C PRO A 232 -6.59 14.04 -1.76
N LEU A 233 -6.10 12.96 -2.41
CA LEU A 233 -6.84 11.70 -2.54
C LEU A 233 -7.08 10.96 -1.22
N LYS A 234 -6.37 11.33 -0.15
CA LYS A 234 -6.56 10.77 1.18
C LYS A 234 -7.63 11.46 1.98
N ALA A 235 -8.10 12.61 1.50
CA ALA A 235 -9.26 13.35 2.00
C ALA A 235 -9.24 13.59 3.53
N VAL A 236 -8.07 13.95 4.09
CA VAL A 236 -7.92 14.22 5.53
C VAL A 236 -8.78 15.41 5.96
N ASP A 237 -9.09 16.32 5.05
CA ASP A 237 -10.03 17.43 5.23
C ASP A 237 -11.41 16.95 5.70
N MET A 238 -11.90 15.82 5.22
CA MET A 238 -13.19 15.25 5.64
C MET A 238 -13.22 14.93 7.15
N ILE A 239 -12.09 14.52 7.73
CA ILE A 239 -12.01 14.24 9.17
C ILE A 239 -12.11 15.55 9.96
N VAL A 240 -11.39 16.60 9.49
CA VAL A 240 -11.41 17.91 10.13
C VAL A 240 -12.82 18.53 10.06
N GLU A 241 -13.49 18.42 8.91
CA GLU A 241 -14.87 18.88 8.74
C GLU A 241 -15.86 18.08 9.61
N ALA A 242 -15.71 16.74 9.71
CA ALA A 242 -16.54 15.92 10.58
C ALA A 242 -16.38 16.29 12.07
N ILE A 243 -15.14 16.56 12.52
CA ILE A 243 -14.89 17.03 13.90
C ILE A 243 -15.55 18.39 14.14
N ASP A 244 -15.53 19.32 13.17
CA ASP A 244 -16.21 20.60 13.29
C ASP A 244 -17.73 20.44 13.38
N LEU A 245 -18.32 19.50 12.63
CA LEU A 245 -19.75 19.19 12.75
C LEU A 245 -20.09 18.64 14.15
N ILE A 246 -19.31 17.67 14.66
CA ILE A 246 -19.49 17.13 16.02
C ILE A 246 -19.36 18.27 17.05
N ARG A 247 -18.39 19.15 16.91
CA ARG A 247 -18.20 20.29 17.82
C ARG A 247 -19.39 21.24 17.84
N ARG A 248 -19.99 21.50 16.69
CA ARG A 248 -21.17 22.38 16.59
C ARG A 248 -22.43 21.76 17.19
N GLU A 249 -22.59 20.46 17.05
CA GLU A 249 -23.79 19.75 17.48
C GLU A 249 -23.67 19.17 18.89
N GLN A 250 -22.47 18.69 19.27
CA GLN A 250 -22.18 17.96 20.49
C GLN A 250 -20.82 18.39 21.07
N ASN A 251 -20.69 19.63 21.51
CA ASN A 251 -19.41 20.22 21.90
C ASN A 251 -18.66 19.42 22.97
N GLU A 252 -19.38 18.87 23.98
CA GLU A 252 -18.75 18.06 25.05
C GLU A 252 -18.10 16.79 24.48
N LEU A 253 -18.70 16.17 23.44
CA LEU A 253 -18.13 15.02 22.79
C LEU A 253 -16.86 15.39 22.02
N ALA A 254 -16.85 16.54 21.35
CA ALA A 254 -15.70 17.05 20.63
C ALA A 254 -14.51 17.38 21.54
N GLU A 255 -14.76 18.03 22.69
CA GLU A 255 -13.71 18.36 23.66
C GLU A 255 -13.01 17.13 24.26
N GLY A 256 -13.69 15.98 24.27
CA GLY A 256 -13.13 14.69 24.66
C GLY A 256 -12.26 14.03 23.58
N LEU A 257 -12.10 14.65 22.39
CA LEU A 257 -11.36 14.11 21.26
C LEU A 257 -9.92 14.61 21.19
N SER A 258 -9.07 13.78 20.60
CA SER A 258 -7.79 14.15 20.00
C SER A 258 -7.73 13.53 18.61
N PHE A 259 -7.37 14.29 17.60
CA PHE A 259 -7.16 13.78 16.24
C PHE A 259 -5.68 13.88 15.88
N MET A 260 -5.05 12.73 15.67
CA MET A 260 -3.64 12.64 15.29
C MET A 260 -3.49 12.22 13.84
N VAL A 261 -2.65 12.95 13.11
CA VAL A 261 -2.31 12.72 11.70
C VAL A 261 -0.87 12.24 11.62
N ILE A 262 -0.67 10.96 11.30
CA ILE A 262 0.66 10.37 11.09
C ILE A 262 0.92 10.28 9.59
N GLY A 263 1.98 10.96 9.15
CA GLY A 263 2.44 11.01 7.76
C GLY A 263 2.85 12.41 7.33
N GLY A 264 3.28 12.52 6.07
CA GLY A 264 3.84 13.77 5.55
C GLY A 264 5.23 14.11 6.10
N ASN A 265 5.86 15.10 5.52
CA ASN A 265 7.15 15.62 5.95
C ASN A 265 6.97 16.99 6.59
N LEU A 266 6.92 17.05 7.92
CA LEU A 266 6.74 18.31 8.67
C LEU A 266 7.89 19.30 8.47
N ALA A 267 9.08 18.83 8.10
CA ALA A 267 10.24 19.68 7.83
C ALA A 267 10.19 20.32 6.44
N ASN A 268 9.28 19.86 5.57
CA ASN A 268 9.08 20.49 4.26
C ASN A 268 7.97 21.55 4.31
N PRO A 269 8.30 22.84 4.41
CA PRO A 269 7.30 23.91 4.49
C PRO A 269 6.48 24.07 3.21
N THR A 270 6.90 23.44 2.12
CA THR A 270 6.29 23.56 0.79
C THR A 270 5.36 22.38 0.44
N GLU A 271 5.00 21.51 1.37
CA GLU A 271 3.96 20.49 1.13
C GLU A 271 2.58 21.16 1.05
N PRO A 272 2.01 21.33 -0.16
CA PRO A 272 0.82 22.18 -0.34
C PRO A 272 -0.40 21.67 0.44
N GLU A 273 -0.58 20.34 0.47
CA GLU A 273 -1.73 19.73 1.13
C GLU A 273 -1.63 19.82 2.66
N LEU A 274 -0.45 19.63 3.23
CA LEU A 274 -0.24 19.83 4.67
C LEU A 274 -0.51 21.27 5.08
N SER A 275 -0.04 22.25 4.28
CA SER A 275 -0.28 23.67 4.52
C SER A 275 -1.76 24.01 4.43
N ARG A 276 -2.48 23.45 3.45
CA ARG A 276 -3.93 23.60 3.28
C ARG A 276 -4.70 23.06 4.50
N LEU A 277 -4.34 21.86 4.97
CA LEU A 277 -4.98 21.23 6.12
C LEU A 277 -4.74 22.03 7.41
N ARG A 278 -3.52 22.50 7.65
CA ARG A 278 -3.21 23.35 8.81
C ARG A 278 -4.03 24.65 8.79
N GLN A 279 -4.17 25.27 7.61
CA GLN A 279 -5.00 26.45 7.45
C GLN A 279 -6.48 26.15 7.71
N LEU A 280 -6.99 25.00 7.25
CA LEU A 280 -8.36 24.56 7.52
C LEU A 280 -8.60 24.38 9.03
N VAL A 281 -7.73 23.66 9.73
CA VAL A 281 -7.77 23.45 11.19
C VAL A 281 -7.82 24.79 11.92
N LYS A 282 -6.95 25.74 11.55
CA LYS A 282 -6.92 27.08 12.14
C LYS A 282 -8.19 27.89 11.86
N THR A 283 -8.69 27.84 10.61
CA THR A 283 -9.91 28.56 10.22
C THR A 283 -11.14 28.08 10.99
N LEU A 284 -11.19 26.77 11.30
CA LEU A 284 -12.26 26.17 12.09
C LEU A 284 -12.02 26.25 13.61
N GLY A 285 -10.86 26.75 14.07
CA GLY A 285 -10.53 26.86 15.50
C GLY A 285 -10.33 25.51 16.19
N LEU A 286 -9.82 24.51 15.48
CA LEU A 286 -9.63 23.14 15.95
C LEU A 286 -8.18 22.83 16.34
N ASP A 287 -7.30 23.83 16.46
CA ASP A 287 -5.87 23.67 16.75
C ASP A 287 -5.60 22.86 18.04
N HIS A 288 -6.50 22.92 19.01
CA HIS A 288 -6.39 22.22 20.29
C HIS A 288 -6.83 20.73 20.24
N LEU A 289 -7.44 20.31 19.12
CA LEU A 289 -7.91 18.93 18.91
C LEU A 289 -7.07 18.16 17.88
N VAL A 290 -6.38 18.86 16.96
CA VAL A 290 -5.72 18.26 15.80
C VAL A 290 -4.21 18.40 15.89
N GLU A 291 -3.50 17.27 15.83
CA GLU A 291 -2.04 17.22 15.88
C GLU A 291 -1.46 16.54 14.65
N PHE A 292 -0.54 17.18 13.95
CA PHE A 292 0.22 16.62 12.84
C PHE A 292 1.56 16.10 13.36
N LEU A 293 1.75 14.77 13.36
CA LEU A 293 2.93 14.11 13.97
C LEU A 293 4.07 13.84 12.98
N GLY A 294 3.84 14.08 11.68
CA GLY A 294 4.77 13.67 10.62
C GLY A 294 4.87 12.15 10.47
N ALA A 295 5.85 11.73 9.66
CA ALA A 295 6.12 10.31 9.51
C ALA A 295 6.65 9.70 10.81
N LYS A 296 6.18 8.51 11.16
CA LYS A 296 6.64 7.73 12.31
C LYS A 296 7.27 6.42 11.84
N ASP A 297 8.18 5.89 12.65
CA ASP A 297 8.72 4.54 12.43
C ASP A 297 7.57 3.53 12.44
N GLN A 298 7.61 2.58 11.52
CA GLN A 298 6.59 1.52 11.43
C GLN A 298 6.52 0.67 12.69
N ALA A 299 7.60 0.57 13.45
CA ALA A 299 7.62 -0.14 14.73
C ALA A 299 6.75 0.53 15.81
N LEU A 300 6.45 1.82 15.68
CA LEU A 300 5.59 2.55 16.60
C LEU A 300 4.11 2.50 16.22
N LEU A 301 3.79 2.21 14.96
CA LEU A 301 2.40 2.22 14.47
C LEU A 301 1.45 1.29 15.24
N PRO A 302 1.86 0.06 15.65
CA PRO A 302 1.00 -0.81 16.46
C PRO A 302 0.51 -0.14 17.74
N LEU A 303 1.37 0.66 18.38
CA LEU A 303 1.01 1.37 19.60
C LEU A 303 -0.02 2.48 19.35
N TYR A 304 0.15 3.24 18.24
CA TYR A 304 -0.83 4.25 17.83
C TYR A 304 -2.16 3.64 17.44
N TYR A 305 -2.15 2.53 16.68
CA TYR A 305 -3.40 1.83 16.36
C TYR A 305 -4.11 1.34 17.62
N ALA A 306 -3.40 0.68 18.54
CA ALA A 306 -3.99 0.19 19.79
C ALA A 306 -4.50 1.32 20.70
N ALA A 307 -3.85 2.50 20.72
CA ALA A 307 -4.31 3.67 21.48
C ALA A 307 -5.56 4.31 20.87
N ALA A 308 -5.77 4.15 19.55
CA ALA A 308 -6.85 4.80 18.83
C ALA A 308 -8.23 4.26 19.26
N THR A 309 -9.20 5.17 19.34
CA THR A 309 -10.62 4.86 19.51
C THR A 309 -11.21 4.41 18.17
N ALA A 310 -10.76 5.04 17.09
CA ALA A 310 -11.03 4.65 15.71
C ALA A 310 -9.88 5.09 14.79
N VAL A 311 -9.65 4.32 13.72
CA VAL A 311 -8.80 4.73 12.59
C VAL A 311 -9.70 5.18 11.45
N ILE A 312 -9.42 6.36 10.91
CA ILE A 312 -10.24 6.95 9.84
C ILE A 312 -9.49 6.88 8.52
N VAL A 313 -10.14 6.31 7.50
CA VAL A 313 -9.59 6.16 6.14
C VAL A 313 -10.57 6.75 5.12
N PRO A 314 -10.67 8.10 5.03
CA PRO A 314 -11.70 8.79 4.25
C PRO A 314 -11.34 8.94 2.77
N SER A 315 -10.43 8.12 2.27
CA SER A 315 -9.85 8.23 0.93
C SER A 315 -10.90 8.31 -0.18
N ASP A 316 -10.65 9.15 -1.19
CA ASP A 316 -11.46 9.16 -2.43
C ASP A 316 -11.17 7.94 -3.32
N TYR A 317 -10.00 7.36 -3.14
CA TYR A 317 -9.60 6.13 -3.80
C TYR A 317 -8.58 5.36 -2.96
N GLU A 318 -8.81 4.06 -2.85
CA GLU A 318 -7.89 3.12 -2.22
C GLU A 318 -7.91 1.80 -2.99
N SER A 319 -6.74 1.32 -3.43
CA SER A 319 -6.65 0.06 -4.17
C SER A 319 -6.91 -1.15 -3.28
N PHE A 320 -6.49 -1.09 -2.00
CA PHE A 320 -6.73 -2.15 -1.02
C PHE A 320 -7.05 -1.59 0.37
N GLY A 321 -6.15 -0.80 1.01
CA GLY A 321 -6.32 -0.26 2.35
C GLY A 321 -5.43 -0.94 3.40
N MET A 322 -4.12 -0.98 3.17
CA MET A 322 -3.15 -1.56 4.14
C MET A 322 -3.30 -1.00 5.55
N VAL A 323 -3.48 0.33 5.67
CA VAL A 323 -3.67 1.01 6.96
C VAL A 323 -4.94 0.52 7.68
N ALA A 324 -6.03 0.33 6.94
CA ALA A 324 -7.26 -0.22 7.50
C ALA A 324 -7.03 -1.65 8.01
N LEU A 325 -6.32 -2.48 7.24
CA LEU A 325 -6.01 -3.86 7.64
C LEU A 325 -5.08 -3.91 8.86
N GLU A 326 -4.08 -3.03 8.96
CA GLU A 326 -3.19 -2.90 10.11
C GLU A 326 -3.95 -2.49 11.38
N ALA A 327 -4.87 -1.51 11.27
CA ALA A 327 -5.75 -1.10 12.35
C ALA A 327 -6.67 -2.24 12.81
N MET A 328 -7.29 -2.95 11.86
CA MET A 328 -8.16 -4.11 12.14
C MET A 328 -7.39 -5.22 12.86
N ALA A 329 -6.17 -5.53 12.42
CA ALA A 329 -5.30 -6.51 13.08
C ALA A 329 -4.94 -6.11 14.51
N SER A 330 -4.81 -4.80 14.77
CA SER A 330 -4.55 -4.22 16.09
C SER A 330 -5.80 -4.15 17.00
N GLY A 331 -6.97 -4.57 16.51
CA GLY A 331 -8.23 -4.56 17.27
C GLY A 331 -8.95 -3.21 17.28
N THR A 332 -8.56 -2.29 16.42
CA THR A 332 -9.14 -0.94 16.34
C THR A 332 -10.17 -0.86 15.24
N PRO A 333 -11.41 -0.42 15.53
CA PRO A 333 -12.43 -0.19 14.53
C PRO A 333 -11.99 0.82 13.47
N VAL A 334 -12.39 0.59 12.22
CA VAL A 334 -12.09 1.47 11.10
C VAL A 334 -13.36 2.16 10.63
N ILE A 335 -13.29 3.48 10.39
CA ILE A 335 -14.30 4.20 9.61
C ILE A 335 -13.68 4.54 8.27
N ALA A 336 -14.21 4.02 7.19
CA ALA A 336 -13.62 4.14 5.87
C ALA A 336 -14.65 4.62 4.83
N SER A 337 -14.16 5.33 3.81
CA SER A 337 -14.99 5.60 2.63
C SER A 337 -15.31 4.31 1.88
N GLU A 338 -16.54 4.20 1.38
CA GLU A 338 -17.01 3.06 0.56
C GLU A 338 -16.42 3.14 -0.85
N VAL A 339 -15.08 3.00 -0.97
CA VAL A 339 -14.36 3.10 -2.24
C VAL A 339 -13.37 1.95 -2.42
N GLY A 340 -13.21 1.52 -3.67
CA GLY A 340 -12.16 0.58 -4.09
C GLY A 340 -12.03 -0.63 -3.18
N GLY A 341 -10.82 -0.86 -2.65
CA GLY A 341 -10.52 -1.98 -1.77
C GLY A 341 -11.14 -1.89 -0.38
N LEU A 342 -11.38 -0.66 0.13
CA LEU A 342 -11.96 -0.46 1.45
C LEU A 342 -13.37 -1.05 1.55
N ALA A 343 -14.18 -0.91 0.50
CA ALA A 343 -15.52 -1.47 0.42
C ALA A 343 -15.57 -3.01 0.49
N PHE A 344 -14.43 -3.69 0.28
CA PHE A 344 -14.32 -5.15 0.41
C PHE A 344 -13.63 -5.58 1.69
N LEU A 345 -12.78 -4.71 2.24
CA LEU A 345 -12.01 -5.01 3.45
C LEU A 345 -12.81 -4.72 4.72
N VAL A 346 -13.45 -3.56 4.78
CA VAL A 346 -14.28 -3.17 5.92
C VAL A 346 -15.71 -3.68 5.69
N ARG A 347 -16.24 -4.43 6.65
CA ARG A 347 -17.63 -4.87 6.64
C ARG A 347 -18.45 -3.90 7.47
N ASP A 348 -19.34 -3.18 6.80
CA ASP A 348 -20.14 -2.16 7.47
C ASP A 348 -20.91 -2.71 8.67
N GLN A 349 -20.82 -2.01 9.81
CA GLN A 349 -21.42 -2.34 11.10
C GLN A 349 -20.98 -3.72 11.68
N GLU A 350 -20.06 -4.43 11.03
CA GLU A 350 -19.54 -5.71 11.51
C GLU A 350 -18.07 -5.58 11.97
N THR A 351 -17.20 -4.93 11.19
CA THR A 351 -15.78 -4.73 11.51
C THR A 351 -15.37 -3.26 11.56
N GLY A 352 -16.28 -2.36 11.27
CA GLY A 352 -16.11 -0.92 11.20
C GLY A 352 -17.32 -0.27 10.58
N PHE A 353 -17.17 0.94 10.06
CA PHE A 353 -18.20 1.65 9.30
C PHE A 353 -17.73 1.99 7.91
N LEU A 354 -18.63 1.84 6.92
CA LEU A 354 -18.45 2.39 5.57
C LEU A 354 -19.32 3.64 5.42
N VAL A 355 -18.70 4.72 4.95
CA VAL A 355 -19.40 5.99 4.71
C VAL A 355 -19.23 6.41 3.25
N PRO A 356 -20.19 7.15 2.65
CA PRO A 356 -20.00 7.68 1.31
C PRO A 356 -18.73 8.55 1.23
N SER A 357 -18.01 8.49 0.09
CA SER A 357 -16.85 9.38 -0.13
C SER A 357 -17.30 10.84 -0.14
N ARG A 358 -16.50 11.69 0.48
CA ARG A 358 -16.75 13.13 0.61
C ARG A 358 -18.03 13.51 1.38
N ASP A 359 -18.46 12.65 2.30
CA ASP A 359 -19.60 12.91 3.19
C ASP A 359 -19.10 13.08 4.63
N ALA A 360 -18.82 14.33 5.01
CA ALA A 360 -18.35 14.66 6.35
C ALA A 360 -19.44 14.43 7.42
N ALA A 361 -20.74 14.52 7.04
CA ALA A 361 -21.83 14.29 7.98
C ALA A 361 -21.97 12.79 8.33
N ALA A 362 -21.95 11.92 7.33
CA ALA A 362 -21.92 10.47 7.56
C ALA A 362 -20.66 10.04 8.35
N LEU A 363 -19.52 10.67 8.09
CA LEU A 363 -18.30 10.44 8.86
C LEU A 363 -18.45 10.88 10.31
N ALA A 364 -19.05 12.05 10.58
CA ALA A 364 -19.32 12.55 11.92
C ALA A 364 -20.26 11.63 12.69
N GLU A 365 -21.32 11.11 12.06
CA GLU A 365 -22.25 10.14 12.65
C GLU A 365 -21.52 8.83 13.04
N GLY A 366 -20.70 8.28 12.15
CA GLY A 366 -19.88 7.09 12.42
C GLY A 366 -18.92 7.32 13.59
N ILE A 367 -18.25 8.49 13.66
CA ILE A 367 -17.38 8.86 14.78
C ILE A 367 -18.18 8.96 16.08
N ALA A 368 -19.30 9.68 16.08
CA ALA A 368 -20.14 9.84 17.27
C ALA A 368 -20.64 8.49 17.79
N THR A 369 -21.06 7.58 16.92
CA THR A 369 -21.47 6.22 17.27
C THR A 369 -20.35 5.46 17.98
N ILE A 370 -19.12 5.46 17.45
CA ILE A 370 -17.98 4.77 18.09
C ILE A 370 -17.65 5.38 19.47
N LEU A 371 -17.83 6.68 19.63
CA LEU A 371 -17.55 7.38 20.89
C LEU A 371 -18.59 7.09 21.96
N THR A 372 -19.86 7.03 21.60
CA THR A 372 -21.00 6.92 22.52
C THR A 372 -21.43 5.47 22.79
N GLU A 373 -21.04 4.50 21.95
CA GLU A 373 -21.42 3.09 22.06
C GLU A 373 -20.18 2.19 22.33
N PRO A 374 -19.64 2.15 23.57
CA PRO A 374 -18.38 1.43 23.85
C PRO A 374 -18.46 -0.09 23.61
N GLU A 375 -19.64 -0.71 23.84
CA GLU A 375 -19.81 -2.13 23.58
C GLU A 375 -19.81 -2.45 22.08
N LYS A 376 -20.45 -1.63 21.27
CA LYS A 376 -20.40 -1.75 19.81
C LYS A 376 -18.99 -1.57 19.29
N ARG A 377 -18.28 -0.55 19.79
CA ARG A 377 -16.86 -0.33 19.46
C ARG A 377 -16.01 -1.57 19.76
N ARG A 378 -16.19 -2.17 20.95
CA ARG A 378 -15.48 -3.38 21.38
C ARG A 378 -15.75 -4.55 20.45
N LEU A 379 -17.02 -4.77 20.09
CA LEU A 379 -17.44 -5.84 19.19
C LEU A 379 -16.86 -5.66 17.77
N LEU A 380 -16.94 -4.44 17.22
CA LEU A 380 -16.34 -4.11 15.92
C LEU A 380 -14.84 -4.43 15.90
N GLY A 381 -14.09 -4.06 16.94
CA GLY A 381 -12.67 -4.36 17.06
C GLY A 381 -12.37 -5.85 17.12
N GLN A 382 -13.14 -6.63 17.88
CA GLN A 382 -12.99 -8.09 17.95
C GLN A 382 -13.24 -8.77 16.60
N ASN A 383 -14.31 -8.38 15.91
CA ASN A 383 -14.62 -8.89 14.59
C ASN A 383 -13.55 -8.51 13.55
N ALA A 384 -13.01 -7.29 13.68
CA ALA A 384 -11.92 -6.80 12.83
C ALA A 384 -10.66 -7.68 12.96
N VAL A 385 -10.26 -8.04 14.20
CA VAL A 385 -9.15 -8.98 14.44
C VAL A 385 -9.42 -10.33 13.81
N ALA A 386 -10.62 -10.88 14.00
CA ALA A 386 -10.99 -12.18 13.44
C ALA A 386 -10.91 -12.20 11.90
N LEU A 387 -11.37 -11.11 11.26
CA LEU A 387 -11.27 -10.95 9.81
C LEU A 387 -9.81 -10.80 9.36
N ALA A 388 -8.99 -10.00 10.05
CA ALA A 388 -7.59 -9.75 9.70
C ALA A 388 -6.74 -11.03 9.71
N GLN A 389 -7.08 -12.06 10.49
CA GLN A 389 -6.41 -13.36 10.49
C GLN A 389 -6.44 -14.07 9.12
N GLN A 390 -7.38 -13.72 8.25
CA GLN A 390 -7.47 -14.26 6.89
C GLN A 390 -6.39 -13.67 5.97
N TYR A 391 -5.86 -12.51 6.34
CA TYR A 391 -4.86 -11.74 5.59
C TYR A 391 -3.43 -11.91 6.13
N ALA A 392 -3.14 -12.92 6.95
CA ALA A 392 -1.79 -13.21 7.41
C ALA A 392 -0.84 -13.42 6.22
N TRP A 393 0.34 -12.77 6.21
CA TRP A 393 1.31 -12.89 5.13
C TRP A 393 1.62 -14.34 4.73
N PRO A 394 1.81 -15.31 5.66
CA PRO A 394 2.01 -16.71 5.27
C PRO A 394 0.91 -17.25 4.36
N LYS A 395 -0.38 -16.99 4.68
CA LYS A 395 -1.52 -17.44 3.86
C LYS A 395 -1.57 -16.79 2.48
N ILE A 396 -1.21 -15.50 2.41
CA ILE A 396 -1.17 -14.75 1.16
C ILE A 396 -0.05 -15.26 0.27
N VAL A 397 1.14 -15.49 0.84
CA VAL A 397 2.29 -15.96 0.08
C VAL A 397 2.10 -17.39 -0.40
N ASP A 398 1.39 -18.27 0.33
CA ASP A 398 1.04 -19.62 -0.16
C ASP A 398 0.22 -19.53 -1.46
N GLN A 399 -0.73 -18.60 -1.57
CA GLN A 399 -1.50 -18.38 -2.79
C GLN A 399 -0.60 -17.85 -3.94
N LEU A 400 0.33 -16.96 -3.64
CA LEU A 400 1.27 -16.42 -4.63
C LEU A 400 2.22 -17.50 -5.15
N VAL A 401 2.77 -18.33 -4.25
CA VAL A 401 3.65 -19.44 -4.61
C VAL A 401 2.92 -20.42 -5.53
N ALA A 402 1.66 -20.74 -5.25
CA ALA A 402 0.85 -21.59 -6.14
C ALA A 402 0.71 -20.98 -7.55
N VAL A 403 0.56 -19.65 -7.66
CA VAL A 403 0.54 -18.96 -8.97
C VAL A 403 1.91 -19.04 -9.64
N PHE A 404 3.00 -18.83 -8.90
CA PHE A 404 4.37 -18.88 -9.46
C PHE A 404 4.69 -20.29 -9.97
N ASP A 405 4.33 -21.33 -9.22
CA ASP A 405 4.53 -22.71 -9.62
C ASP A 405 3.72 -23.07 -10.88
N ASP A 406 2.44 -22.64 -10.98
CA ASP A 406 1.60 -22.86 -12.16
C ASP A 406 2.20 -22.23 -13.42
N VAL A 407 2.61 -20.95 -13.36
CA VAL A 407 3.15 -20.27 -14.54
C VAL A 407 4.52 -20.82 -14.95
N SER A 408 5.36 -21.21 -13.97
CA SER A 408 6.68 -21.80 -14.22
C SER A 408 6.56 -23.18 -14.89
N ALA A 409 5.67 -24.05 -14.38
CA ALA A 409 5.43 -25.37 -14.96
C ALA A 409 4.95 -25.31 -16.41
N ARG A 410 4.02 -24.40 -16.73
CA ARG A 410 3.52 -24.18 -18.10
C ARG A 410 4.59 -23.66 -19.06
N CYS A 411 5.52 -22.85 -18.56
CA CYS A 411 6.64 -22.36 -19.37
C CYS A 411 7.61 -23.49 -19.71
N CYS A 412 7.90 -24.39 -18.78
CA CYS A 412 8.76 -25.55 -19.01
C CYS A 412 8.16 -26.54 -20.04
N THR A 413 6.85 -26.83 -19.96
CA THR A 413 6.17 -27.71 -20.92
C THR A 413 6.19 -27.18 -22.35
N ASN A 414 6.09 -25.87 -22.53
CA ASN A 414 6.18 -25.24 -23.85
C ASN A 414 7.60 -25.22 -24.43
N ARG A 415 8.65 -25.29 -23.58
CA ARG A 415 10.05 -25.42 -24.02
C ARG A 415 10.37 -26.79 -24.62
N HIS A 416 9.72 -27.86 -24.16
CA HIS A 416 9.93 -29.21 -24.66
C HIS A 416 9.15 -29.53 -25.95
N ARG A 417 8.22 -28.65 -26.34
CA ARG A 417 7.41 -28.79 -27.56
C ARG A 417 7.90 -27.95 -28.75
N ARG A 418 8.92 -27.13 -28.55
CA ARG A 418 9.63 -26.38 -29.61
C ARG A 418 11.03 -26.95 -29.84
#